data_a1a48e32ccb91f39e36b62fcbb98d9fb
#
_entry.id   a1a48e32ccb91f39e36b62fcbb98d9fb
#
_cell.length_a   1.000
_cell.length_b   1.000
_cell.length_c   1.000
_cell.angle_alpha   90.00
_cell.angle_beta   90.00
_cell.angle_gamma   90.00
#
_symmetry.space_group_name_H-M   'P 1'
#
loop_
_entity.id
_entity.type
_entity.pdbx_description
1 polymer ?
#
loop_
_entity_poly.entity_id
_entity_poly.type
_entity_poly.pdbx_seq_one_letter_code
_entity_poly.pdbx_strand_id
1 'polypeptide(L)'
;MSVRTLAVVLFDAAEATWLVERAAEVALAFDAHLIGLHPFSPVIWATGLGGEAVYFATMQEWEEREAGKIRVLFDEVLRRNGLQGEFRAQGDLYGAEPFVVGGVRGADVVILGETAERSPDGRLLAQRVVRDSGRPALIMGMNARLRVPARRAVIGWTDTREATRAAHDALRLVAPGAEIALVSFHGRASEVARGLSGRDDLAAALARAGFKVEVADQLSTSDDLPDALVHFARDRDADLLVTGAFGHSQIYDLLVGAVTRDLMDFAALPILLSR
;
A
#
# COMPACT_ATOMS: atom_id res chain seq x y z
N MET A 1 2.23 -19.52 0.25
CA MET A 1 1.54 -19.23 -1.05
C MET A 1 2.31 -18.11 -1.72
N SER A 2 2.69 -18.24 -2.99
CA SER A 2 3.37 -17.18 -3.76
C SER A 2 2.37 -16.13 -4.22
N VAL A 3 2.82 -14.88 -4.42
CA VAL A 3 2.07 -13.83 -5.11
C VAL A 3 1.93 -14.25 -6.57
N ARG A 4 0.71 -14.21 -7.12
CA ARG A 4 0.42 -14.58 -8.52
C ARG A 4 -0.34 -13.51 -9.28
N THR A 5 -1.02 -12.62 -8.56
CA THR A 5 -1.75 -11.50 -9.15
C THR A 5 -1.46 -10.23 -8.36
N LEU A 6 -0.98 -9.22 -9.06
CA LEU A 6 -0.75 -7.88 -8.52
C LEU A 6 -1.72 -6.91 -9.17
N ALA A 7 -2.21 -5.94 -8.42
CA ALA A 7 -2.93 -4.80 -8.96
C ALA A 7 -2.13 -3.52 -8.68
N VAL A 8 -1.97 -2.65 -9.65
CA VAL A 8 -1.42 -1.31 -9.48
C VAL A 8 -2.49 -0.28 -9.79
N VAL A 9 -2.70 0.68 -8.89
CA VAL A 9 -3.65 1.78 -9.11
C VAL A 9 -2.87 3.02 -9.53
N LEU A 10 -3.19 3.55 -10.69
CA LEU A 10 -2.49 4.65 -11.35
C LEU A 10 -3.42 5.86 -11.43
N PHE A 11 -3.08 6.94 -10.72
CA PHE A 11 -3.98 8.09 -10.62
C PHE A 11 -3.78 9.10 -11.74
N ASP A 12 -2.57 9.23 -12.26
CA ASP A 12 -2.22 10.11 -13.37
C ASP A 12 -1.01 9.59 -14.17
N ALA A 13 -0.73 10.21 -15.31
CA ALA A 13 0.36 9.77 -16.17
C ALA A 13 1.75 10.06 -15.57
N ALA A 14 1.91 11.09 -14.74
CA ALA A 14 3.18 11.40 -14.10
C ALA A 14 3.57 10.29 -13.11
N GLU A 15 2.62 9.87 -12.28
CA GLU A 15 2.79 8.72 -11.39
C GLU A 15 3.03 7.43 -12.18
N ALA A 16 2.27 7.20 -13.25
CA ALA A 16 2.38 5.99 -14.05
C ALA A 16 3.79 5.78 -14.62
N THR A 17 4.54 6.84 -14.94
CA THR A 17 5.90 6.74 -15.50
C THR A 17 6.86 5.94 -14.61
N TRP A 18 6.73 6.03 -13.31
CA TRP A 18 7.61 5.36 -12.37
C TRP A 18 6.93 4.19 -11.64
N LEU A 19 5.64 4.30 -11.31
CA LEU A 19 4.96 3.30 -10.51
C LEU A 19 4.72 2.00 -11.29
N VAL A 20 4.47 2.08 -12.60
CA VAL A 20 4.35 0.88 -13.46
C VAL A 20 5.67 0.12 -13.52
N GLU A 21 6.81 0.81 -13.60
CA GLU A 21 8.13 0.18 -13.54
C GLU A 21 8.35 -0.56 -12.23
N ARG A 22 8.02 0.07 -11.10
CA ARG A 22 8.11 -0.56 -9.78
C ARG A 22 7.19 -1.77 -9.66
N ALA A 23 5.96 -1.65 -10.16
CA ALA A 23 5.01 -2.76 -10.17
C ALA A 23 5.50 -3.92 -11.04
N ALA A 24 6.13 -3.62 -12.18
CA ALA A 24 6.73 -4.62 -13.06
C ALA A 24 7.91 -5.34 -12.39
N GLU A 25 8.78 -4.63 -11.65
CA GLU A 25 9.86 -5.24 -10.87
C GLU A 25 9.31 -6.26 -9.86
N VAL A 26 8.21 -5.90 -9.16
CA VAL A 26 7.53 -6.83 -8.22
C VAL A 26 6.94 -8.02 -8.98
N ALA A 27 6.25 -7.76 -10.10
CA ALA A 27 5.63 -8.81 -10.91
C ALA A 27 6.67 -9.82 -11.44
N LEU A 28 7.81 -9.35 -11.93
CA LEU A 28 8.93 -10.19 -12.38
C LEU A 28 9.47 -11.07 -11.25
N ALA A 29 9.66 -10.50 -10.05
CA ALA A 29 10.22 -11.24 -8.93
C ALA A 29 9.34 -12.42 -8.47
N PHE A 30 8.04 -12.35 -8.73
CA PHE A 30 7.06 -13.38 -8.31
C PHE A 30 6.45 -14.18 -9.48
N ASP A 31 6.80 -13.88 -10.72
CA ASP A 31 6.14 -14.44 -11.91
C ASP A 31 4.61 -14.22 -11.82
N ALA A 32 4.22 -12.98 -11.57
CA ALA A 32 2.85 -12.59 -11.29
C ALA A 32 2.21 -11.86 -12.47
N HIS A 33 0.89 -12.06 -12.65
CA HIS A 33 0.07 -11.27 -13.56
C HIS A 33 -0.15 -9.87 -12.99
N LEU A 34 -0.01 -8.82 -13.81
CA LEU A 34 -0.16 -7.43 -13.39
C LEU A 34 -1.44 -6.81 -13.95
N ILE A 35 -2.30 -6.29 -13.06
CA ILE A 35 -3.53 -5.57 -13.41
C ILE A 35 -3.29 -4.07 -13.15
N GLY A 36 -3.33 -3.25 -14.19
CA GLY A 36 -3.34 -1.80 -14.09
C GLY A 36 -4.78 -1.29 -13.97
N LEU A 37 -5.03 -0.45 -12.98
CA LEU A 37 -6.33 0.20 -12.76
C LEU A 37 -6.15 1.71 -12.79
N HIS A 38 -6.85 2.40 -13.68
CA HIS A 38 -6.88 3.85 -13.72
C HIS A 38 -8.31 4.35 -13.47
N PRO A 39 -8.57 4.94 -12.28
CA PRO A 39 -9.84 5.58 -11.99
C PRO A 39 -9.85 6.97 -12.62
N PHE A 40 -10.95 7.36 -13.24
CA PHE A 40 -11.18 8.74 -13.60
C PHE A 40 -12.51 9.25 -13.04
N SER A 41 -12.61 10.57 -12.83
CA SER A 41 -13.78 11.17 -12.21
C SER A 41 -14.97 11.11 -13.17
N PRO A 42 -16.15 10.64 -12.73
CA PRO A 42 -17.33 10.66 -13.57
C PRO A 42 -17.75 12.11 -13.82
N VAL A 43 -18.11 12.39 -15.06
CA VAL A 43 -18.79 13.63 -15.40
C VAL A 43 -20.22 13.53 -14.86
N ILE A 44 -20.51 14.19 -13.75
CA ILE A 44 -21.87 14.29 -13.23
C ILE A 44 -22.66 15.23 -14.14
N TRP A 45 -23.67 14.71 -14.80
CA TRP A 45 -24.59 15.49 -15.60
C TRP A 45 -25.43 16.39 -14.67
N ALA A 46 -24.98 17.61 -14.43
CA ALA A 46 -25.84 18.63 -13.86
C ALA A 46 -26.71 19.18 -15.00
N THR A 47 -27.96 18.83 -15.01
CA THR A 47 -28.94 19.33 -15.99
C THR A 47 -29.27 20.79 -15.69
N GLY A 48 -28.60 21.73 -16.33
CA GLY A 48 -28.91 23.16 -16.24
C GLY A 48 -28.08 24.01 -17.19
N LEU A 49 -28.73 24.53 -18.22
CA LEU A 49 -28.29 25.66 -19.07
C LEU A 49 -26.95 25.51 -19.85
N GLY A 50 -27.03 24.99 -21.05
CA GLY A 50 -26.27 25.27 -22.31
C GLY A 50 -24.74 25.39 -22.32
N GLY A 51 -24.11 25.93 -21.31
CA GLY A 51 -22.65 26.11 -21.24
C GLY A 51 -21.93 24.96 -20.53
N GLU A 52 -22.61 24.24 -19.67
CA GLU A 52 -22.07 23.13 -18.87
C GLU A 52 -21.77 21.91 -19.73
N ALA A 53 -22.59 21.64 -20.78
CA ALA A 53 -22.38 20.49 -21.66
C ALA A 53 -21.05 20.53 -22.42
N VAL A 54 -20.58 21.70 -22.81
CA VAL A 54 -19.27 21.84 -23.50
C VAL A 54 -18.12 21.61 -22.53
N TYR A 55 -18.22 22.11 -21.32
CA TYR A 55 -17.21 21.89 -20.28
C TYR A 55 -17.07 20.40 -19.95
N PHE A 56 -18.18 19.71 -19.78
CA PHE A 56 -18.20 18.27 -19.47
C PHE A 56 -17.64 17.43 -20.61
N ALA A 57 -17.99 17.71 -21.86
CA ALA A 57 -17.42 17.00 -23.00
C ALA A 57 -15.89 17.17 -23.08
N THR A 58 -15.39 18.36 -22.80
CA THR A 58 -13.95 18.65 -22.79
C THR A 58 -13.24 17.91 -21.66
N MET A 59 -13.84 17.82 -20.47
CA MET A 59 -13.29 17.08 -19.35
C MET A 59 -13.24 15.57 -19.64
N GLN A 60 -14.30 15.00 -20.20
CA GLN A 60 -14.33 13.58 -20.57
C GLN A 60 -13.28 13.25 -21.62
N GLU A 61 -13.12 14.08 -22.66
CA GLU A 61 -12.07 13.90 -23.66
C GLU A 61 -10.65 14.01 -23.07
N TRP A 62 -10.47 14.83 -22.04
CA TRP A 62 -9.21 14.94 -21.34
C TRP A 62 -8.91 13.67 -20.54
N GLU A 63 -9.88 13.19 -19.79
CA GLU A 63 -9.79 11.94 -18.98
C GLU A 63 -9.50 10.73 -19.88
N GLU A 64 -10.21 10.59 -20.99
CA GLU A 64 -9.99 9.51 -21.96
C GLU A 64 -8.58 9.58 -22.59
N ARG A 65 -8.07 10.78 -22.87
CA ARG A 65 -6.71 10.98 -23.37
C ARG A 65 -5.67 10.63 -22.30
N GLU A 66 -5.90 10.99 -21.06
CA GLU A 66 -5.02 10.64 -19.94
C GLU A 66 -4.99 9.13 -19.72
N ALA A 67 -6.14 8.48 -19.67
CA ALA A 67 -6.25 7.03 -19.62
C ALA A 67 -5.51 6.35 -20.80
N GLY A 68 -5.59 6.93 -21.99
CA GLY A 68 -4.86 6.46 -23.18
C GLY A 68 -3.34 6.52 -23.01
N LYS A 69 -2.82 7.62 -22.46
CA LYS A 69 -1.38 7.75 -22.18
C LYS A 69 -0.90 6.71 -21.15
N ILE A 70 -1.64 6.56 -20.06
CA ILE A 70 -1.32 5.59 -19.00
C ILE A 70 -1.35 4.17 -19.56
N ARG A 71 -2.32 3.83 -20.38
CA ARG A 71 -2.40 2.54 -21.08
C ARG A 71 -1.15 2.28 -21.91
N VAL A 72 -0.72 3.25 -22.72
CA VAL A 72 0.47 3.10 -23.57
C VAL A 72 1.71 2.86 -22.73
N LEU A 73 1.90 3.61 -21.63
CA LEU A 73 3.01 3.40 -20.68
C LEU A 73 2.94 2.00 -20.07
N PHE A 74 1.78 1.58 -19.61
CA PHE A 74 1.58 0.27 -19.00
C PHE A 74 1.91 -0.87 -19.99
N ASP A 75 1.31 -0.85 -21.17
CA ASP A 75 1.50 -1.87 -22.20
C ASP A 75 2.97 -1.95 -22.67
N GLU A 76 3.65 -0.81 -22.77
CA GLU A 76 5.07 -0.76 -23.13
C GLU A 76 5.96 -1.40 -22.07
N VAL A 77 5.72 -1.11 -20.79
CA VAL A 77 6.47 -1.71 -19.68
C VAL A 77 6.26 -3.22 -19.65
N LEU A 78 5.02 -3.69 -19.78
CA LEU A 78 4.73 -5.13 -19.83
C LEU A 78 5.45 -5.81 -21.00
N ARG A 79 5.31 -5.25 -22.20
CA ARG A 79 5.94 -5.79 -23.41
C ARG A 79 7.45 -5.87 -23.28
N ARG A 80 8.10 -4.81 -22.78
CA ARG A 80 9.56 -4.75 -22.61
C ARG A 80 10.07 -5.79 -21.62
N ASN A 81 9.31 -6.08 -20.58
CA ASN A 81 9.65 -7.02 -19.52
C ASN A 81 9.11 -8.44 -19.75
N GLY A 82 8.36 -8.68 -20.83
CA GLY A 82 7.75 -9.99 -21.10
C GLY A 82 6.68 -10.41 -20.09
N LEU A 83 6.07 -9.43 -19.42
CA LEU A 83 5.05 -9.67 -18.40
C LEU A 83 3.66 -9.88 -19.02
N GLN A 84 2.86 -10.71 -18.34
CA GLN A 84 1.43 -10.83 -18.62
C GLN A 84 0.65 -9.85 -17.76
N GLY A 85 -0.33 -9.17 -18.36
CA GLY A 85 -1.16 -8.25 -17.61
C GLY A 85 -2.29 -7.65 -18.43
N GLU A 86 -3.12 -6.86 -17.79
CA GLU A 86 -4.22 -6.16 -18.39
C GLU A 86 -4.39 -4.76 -17.79
N PHE A 87 -4.83 -3.81 -18.59
CA PHE A 87 -5.13 -2.46 -18.14
C PHE A 87 -6.62 -2.16 -18.23
N ARG A 88 -7.17 -1.66 -17.16
CA ARG A 88 -8.57 -1.26 -17.03
C ARG A 88 -8.65 0.22 -16.64
N ALA A 89 -9.42 0.99 -17.38
CA ALA A 89 -9.72 2.38 -17.04
C ALA A 89 -11.23 2.58 -17.10
N GLN A 90 -11.78 3.19 -16.07
CA GLN A 90 -13.21 3.43 -15.99
C GLN A 90 -13.53 4.61 -15.09
N GLY A 91 -14.42 5.49 -15.59
CA GLY A 91 -15.22 6.38 -14.76
C GLY A 91 -16.58 5.75 -14.47
N ASP A 92 -17.06 5.90 -13.25
CA ASP A 92 -18.38 5.43 -12.86
C ASP A 92 -19.25 6.62 -12.43
N LEU A 93 -20.54 6.58 -12.73
CA LEU A 93 -21.53 7.55 -12.24
C LEU A 93 -21.60 7.61 -10.70
N TYR A 94 -21.16 6.56 -10.03
CA TYR A 94 -21.08 6.45 -8.56
C TYR A 94 -19.71 6.78 -7.98
N GLY A 95 -18.80 7.32 -8.78
CA GLY A 95 -17.42 7.63 -8.41
C GLY A 95 -16.41 6.49 -8.70
N ALA A 96 -15.14 6.81 -8.59
CA ALA A 96 -14.05 5.89 -8.89
C ALA A 96 -13.89 4.75 -7.85
N GLU A 97 -14.45 4.91 -6.64
CA GLU A 97 -14.27 3.98 -5.53
C GLU A 97 -14.79 2.56 -5.83
N PRO A 98 -16.03 2.34 -6.31
CA PRO A 98 -16.52 0.99 -6.58
C PRO A 98 -15.68 0.25 -7.62
N PHE A 99 -15.23 0.95 -8.66
CA PHE A 99 -14.38 0.41 -9.71
C PHE A 99 -13.03 -0.05 -9.16
N VAL A 100 -12.33 0.83 -8.42
CA VAL A 100 -10.99 0.53 -7.90
C VAL A 100 -11.04 -0.51 -6.79
N VAL A 101 -11.86 -0.27 -5.75
CA VAL A 101 -11.96 -1.19 -4.61
C VAL A 101 -12.45 -2.57 -5.04
N GLY A 102 -13.41 -2.63 -5.98
CA GLY A 102 -13.87 -3.89 -6.57
C GLY A 102 -12.81 -4.55 -7.44
N GLY A 103 -12.13 -3.77 -8.27
CA GLY A 103 -11.14 -4.26 -9.24
C GLY A 103 -9.89 -4.89 -8.61
N VAL A 104 -9.50 -4.42 -7.43
CA VAL A 104 -8.30 -4.95 -6.73
C VAL A 104 -8.57 -6.21 -5.89
N ARG A 105 -9.82 -6.58 -5.66
CA ARG A 105 -10.16 -7.73 -4.77
C ARG A 105 -9.60 -9.06 -5.25
N GLY A 106 -9.41 -9.23 -6.54
CA GLY A 106 -8.81 -10.43 -7.13
C GLY A 106 -7.29 -10.52 -7.01
N ALA A 107 -6.62 -9.43 -6.63
CA ALA A 107 -5.18 -9.41 -6.49
C ALA A 107 -4.70 -10.00 -5.15
N ASP A 108 -3.48 -10.53 -5.12
CA ASP A 108 -2.81 -10.93 -3.87
C ASP A 108 -2.30 -9.72 -3.09
N VAL A 109 -1.77 -8.72 -3.82
CA VAL A 109 -1.26 -7.45 -3.27
C VAL A 109 -1.66 -6.31 -4.20
N VAL A 110 -2.02 -5.18 -3.62
CA VAL A 110 -2.31 -3.94 -4.34
C VAL A 110 -1.10 -3.02 -4.22
N ILE A 111 -0.64 -2.44 -5.31
CA ILE A 111 0.46 -1.47 -5.34
C ILE A 111 -0.13 -0.07 -5.51
N LEU A 112 0.26 0.83 -4.62
CA LEU A 112 -0.09 2.24 -4.63
C LEU A 112 1.18 3.08 -4.55
N GLY A 113 1.23 4.22 -5.22
CA GLY A 113 2.28 5.21 -4.98
C GLY A 113 2.02 6.01 -3.69
N GLU A 114 3.03 6.69 -3.18
CA GLU A 114 2.89 7.65 -2.07
C GLU A 114 1.85 8.73 -2.38
N THR A 115 1.24 9.31 -1.34
CA THR A 115 0.03 10.12 -1.50
C THR A 115 0.20 11.61 -1.24
N ALA A 116 1.38 12.08 -0.81
CA ALA A 116 1.63 13.47 -0.44
C ALA A 116 1.22 14.48 -1.54
N GLU A 117 1.60 14.21 -2.78
CA GLU A 117 1.36 15.09 -3.93
C GLU A 117 -0.01 14.88 -4.60
N ARG A 118 -0.83 13.95 -4.12
CA ARG A 118 -2.14 13.67 -4.71
C ARG A 118 -3.19 14.69 -4.30
N SER A 119 -4.20 14.84 -5.15
CA SER A 119 -5.41 15.58 -4.80
C SER A 119 -6.10 14.99 -3.56
N PRO A 120 -6.91 15.75 -2.83
CA PRO A 120 -7.67 15.25 -1.68
C PRO A 120 -8.51 14.00 -2.02
N ASP A 121 -9.16 13.97 -3.18
CA ASP A 121 -9.95 12.82 -3.64
C ASP A 121 -9.08 11.61 -3.94
N GLY A 122 -7.91 11.81 -4.56
CA GLY A 122 -6.93 10.75 -4.82
C GLY A 122 -6.38 10.14 -3.54
N ARG A 123 -6.10 10.97 -2.52
CA ARG A 123 -5.68 10.49 -1.19
C ARG A 123 -6.80 9.69 -0.52
N LEU A 124 -8.03 10.19 -0.57
CA LEU A 124 -9.17 9.50 0.02
C LEU A 124 -9.39 8.14 -0.65
N LEU A 125 -9.31 8.08 -1.98
CA LEU A 125 -9.48 6.83 -2.72
C LEU A 125 -8.37 5.82 -2.39
N ALA A 126 -7.11 6.26 -2.28
CA ALA A 126 -6.02 5.39 -1.85
C ALA A 126 -6.26 4.81 -0.43
N GLN A 127 -6.72 5.65 0.52
CA GLN A 127 -7.10 5.20 1.86
C GLN A 127 -8.27 4.19 1.83
N ARG A 128 -9.26 4.41 0.94
CA ARG A 128 -10.37 3.48 0.74
C ARG A 128 -9.89 2.12 0.22
N VAL A 129 -8.94 2.11 -0.71
CA VAL A 129 -8.33 0.87 -1.20
C VAL A 129 -7.70 0.08 -0.04
N VAL A 130 -6.88 0.73 0.79
CA VAL A 130 -6.26 0.07 1.95
C VAL A 130 -7.31 -0.45 2.94
N ARG A 131 -8.36 0.36 3.19
CA ARG A 131 -9.34 0.06 4.23
C ARG A 131 -10.40 -0.95 3.82
N ASP A 132 -10.89 -0.87 2.57
CA ASP A 132 -12.15 -1.50 2.17
C ASP A 132 -11.98 -2.60 1.09
N SER A 133 -10.77 -2.76 0.51
CA SER A 133 -10.52 -3.80 -0.49
C SER A 133 -10.41 -5.21 0.10
N GLY A 134 -10.00 -5.31 1.37
CA GLY A 134 -9.66 -6.58 2.02
C GLY A 134 -8.35 -7.20 1.52
N ARG A 135 -7.52 -6.41 0.83
CA ARG A 135 -6.22 -6.84 0.29
C ARG A 135 -5.09 -6.03 0.92
N PRO A 136 -3.91 -6.64 1.13
CA PRO A 136 -2.76 -5.88 1.57
C PRO A 136 -2.32 -4.90 0.49
N ALA A 137 -1.99 -3.67 0.89
CA ALA A 137 -1.52 -2.62 0.01
C ALA A 137 -0.04 -2.34 0.24
N LEU A 138 0.75 -2.42 -0.83
CA LEU A 138 2.17 -2.07 -0.86
C LEU A 138 2.30 -0.62 -1.34
N ILE A 139 2.65 0.27 -0.43
CA ILE A 139 2.88 1.68 -0.73
C ILE A 139 4.34 1.85 -1.19
N MET A 140 4.50 2.49 -2.33
CA MET A 140 5.79 2.70 -2.98
C MET A 140 6.10 4.18 -3.08
N GLY A 141 7.25 4.60 -2.60
CA GLY A 141 7.79 5.93 -2.89
C GLY A 141 8.58 5.92 -4.21
N MET A 142 8.55 7.04 -4.92
CA MET A 142 9.30 7.17 -6.19
C MET A 142 10.78 6.83 -6.03
N ASN A 143 11.38 7.28 -4.93
CA ASN A 143 12.82 7.11 -4.66
C ASN A 143 13.10 5.95 -3.68
N ALA A 144 12.10 5.17 -3.30
CA ALA A 144 12.29 4.07 -2.38
C ALA A 144 13.13 2.96 -3.03
N ARG A 145 14.10 2.43 -2.25
CA ARG A 145 14.88 1.28 -2.71
C ARG A 145 14.00 0.03 -2.68
N LEU A 146 13.77 -0.54 -3.86
CA LEU A 146 13.00 -1.78 -3.98
C LEU A 146 13.92 -3.01 -3.97
N ARG A 147 13.64 -3.95 -3.09
CA ARG A 147 14.19 -5.29 -3.10
C ARG A 147 13.05 -6.28 -2.84
N VAL A 148 12.73 -7.09 -3.82
CA VAL A 148 11.69 -8.12 -3.73
C VAL A 148 12.23 -9.45 -4.27
N PRO A 149 11.99 -10.58 -3.59
CA PRO A 149 11.45 -10.66 -2.23
C PRO A 149 12.36 -9.99 -1.18
N ALA A 150 11.76 -9.37 -0.18
CA ALA A 150 12.48 -8.68 0.89
C ALA A 150 13.32 -9.66 1.71
N ARG A 151 14.57 -9.30 2.02
CA ARG A 151 15.46 -10.10 2.87
C ARG A 151 15.44 -9.63 4.32
N ARG A 152 15.12 -8.38 4.54
CA ARG A 152 14.97 -7.77 5.86
C ARG A 152 13.65 -7.03 5.94
N ALA A 153 12.80 -7.41 6.88
CA ALA A 153 11.51 -6.78 7.11
C ALA A 153 11.41 -6.30 8.56
N VAL A 154 10.79 -5.15 8.74
CA VAL A 154 10.39 -4.66 10.05
C VAL A 154 8.87 -4.71 10.12
N ILE A 155 8.33 -5.33 11.17
CA ILE A 155 6.89 -5.42 11.43
C ILE A 155 6.59 -4.61 12.68
N GLY A 156 5.90 -3.47 12.51
CA GLY A 156 5.33 -2.69 13.61
C GLY A 156 4.17 -3.47 14.23
N TRP A 157 4.37 -3.90 15.48
CA TRP A 157 3.43 -4.77 16.17
C TRP A 157 2.61 -4.04 17.22
N THR A 158 1.31 -4.23 17.14
CA THR A 158 0.34 -3.99 18.21
C THR A 158 -0.51 -5.24 18.35
N ASP A 159 -1.06 -5.51 19.53
CA ASP A 159 -1.91 -6.69 19.75
C ASP A 159 -3.32 -6.49 19.19
N THR A 160 -3.39 -6.39 17.85
CA THR A 160 -4.61 -6.15 17.06
C THR A 160 -4.71 -7.14 15.90
N ARG A 161 -5.93 -7.34 15.41
CA ARG A 161 -6.18 -8.18 14.23
C ARG A 161 -5.49 -7.64 12.97
N GLU A 162 -5.40 -6.31 12.84
CA GLU A 162 -4.78 -5.64 11.69
C GLU A 162 -3.26 -5.89 11.67
N ALA A 163 -2.58 -5.79 12.81
CA ALA A 163 -1.16 -6.11 12.91
C ALA A 163 -0.90 -7.60 12.68
N THR A 164 -1.74 -8.47 13.22
CA THR A 164 -1.66 -9.92 12.96
C THR A 164 -1.82 -10.21 11.47
N ARG A 165 -2.81 -9.61 10.82
CA ARG A 165 -3.06 -9.79 9.39
C ARG A 165 -1.87 -9.27 8.57
N ALA A 166 -1.38 -8.07 8.86
CA ALA A 166 -0.24 -7.48 8.16
C ALA A 166 1.00 -8.37 8.25
N ALA A 167 1.30 -8.92 9.44
CA ALA A 167 2.41 -9.85 9.62
C ALA A 167 2.28 -11.08 8.73
N HIS A 168 1.10 -11.70 8.67
CA HIS A 168 0.88 -12.88 7.83
C HIS A 168 0.86 -12.56 6.33
N ASP A 169 0.31 -11.42 5.92
CA ASP A 169 0.31 -10.99 4.52
C ASP A 169 1.74 -10.69 4.03
N ALA A 170 2.61 -10.14 4.89
CA ALA A 170 4.01 -9.87 4.59
C ALA A 170 4.81 -11.13 4.20
N LEU A 171 4.45 -12.30 4.73
CA LEU A 171 5.16 -13.55 4.45
C LEU A 171 5.17 -13.95 2.96
N ARG A 172 4.29 -13.37 2.16
CA ARG A 172 4.26 -13.57 0.71
C ARG A 172 5.30 -12.74 -0.03
N LEU A 173 5.79 -11.67 0.62
CA LEU A 173 6.71 -10.69 0.03
C LEU A 173 8.15 -10.84 0.54
N VAL A 174 8.38 -11.67 1.55
CA VAL A 174 9.72 -11.90 2.12
C VAL A 174 10.36 -13.16 1.55
N ALA A 175 11.69 -13.14 1.45
CA ALA A 175 12.47 -14.29 1.00
C ALA A 175 12.47 -15.39 2.07
N PRO A 176 12.62 -16.67 1.69
CA PRO A 176 12.86 -17.75 2.64
C PRO A 176 14.10 -17.45 3.50
N GLY A 177 13.98 -17.60 4.83
CA GLY A 177 15.06 -17.31 5.76
C GLY A 177 15.36 -15.82 5.99
N ALA A 178 14.45 -14.93 5.57
CA ALA A 178 14.59 -13.48 5.79
C ALA A 178 14.74 -13.14 7.29
N GLU A 179 15.34 -12.00 7.55
CA GLU A 179 15.46 -11.39 8.88
C GLU A 179 14.21 -10.54 9.14
N ILE A 180 13.49 -10.83 10.21
CA ILE A 180 12.25 -10.13 10.58
C ILE A 180 12.40 -9.54 11.96
N ALA A 181 12.33 -8.22 12.09
CA ALA A 181 12.25 -7.54 13.36
C ALA A 181 10.79 -7.21 13.70
N LEU A 182 10.29 -7.75 14.81
CA LEU A 182 9.01 -7.40 15.40
C LEU A 182 9.22 -6.28 16.41
N VAL A 183 8.74 -5.07 16.14
CA VAL A 183 8.92 -3.92 17.02
C VAL A 183 7.58 -3.44 17.58
N SER A 184 7.55 -3.24 18.90
CA SER A 184 6.43 -2.57 19.58
C SER A 184 6.91 -1.22 20.11
N PHE A 185 6.08 -0.19 19.91
CA PHE A 185 6.33 1.16 20.43
C PHE A 185 5.42 1.42 21.61
N HIS A 186 6.00 1.95 22.69
CA HIS A 186 5.30 2.23 23.95
C HIS A 186 5.40 3.70 24.30
N GLY A 187 4.30 4.30 24.78
CA GLY A 187 4.33 5.61 25.41
C GLY A 187 4.99 5.58 26.77
N ARG A 188 5.53 6.72 27.24
CA ARG A 188 6.22 6.85 28.54
C ARG A 188 5.40 6.42 29.76
N ALA A 189 4.08 6.36 29.65
CA ALA A 189 3.17 6.00 30.75
C ALA A 189 2.67 4.54 30.67
N SER A 190 2.94 3.81 29.61
CA SER A 190 2.54 2.42 29.51
C SER A 190 3.60 1.54 30.14
N GLU A 191 3.35 1.07 31.37
CA GLU A 191 4.14 -0.01 31.94
C GLU A 191 4.17 -1.20 30.96
N VAL A 192 5.36 -1.74 30.75
CA VAL A 192 5.73 -2.85 29.87
C VAL A 192 4.91 -4.15 30.10
N ALA A 193 3.96 -4.15 30.99
CA ALA A 193 3.32 -5.34 31.56
C ALA A 193 2.02 -5.78 30.87
N ARG A 194 1.60 -5.20 29.74
CA ARG A 194 0.34 -5.65 29.11
C ARG A 194 0.60 -6.51 27.87
N GLY A 195 0.58 -7.83 28.08
CA GLY A 195 0.12 -8.78 27.06
C GLY A 195 0.98 -8.85 25.80
N LEU A 196 2.29 -8.95 25.94
CA LEU A 196 3.17 -9.23 24.79
C LEU A 196 3.11 -10.70 24.33
N SER A 197 2.22 -11.51 24.90
CA SER A 197 2.08 -12.94 24.56
C SER A 197 1.82 -13.15 23.06
N GLY A 198 0.97 -12.33 22.42
CA GLY A 198 0.67 -12.46 21.00
C GLY A 198 1.89 -12.17 20.11
N ARG A 199 2.74 -11.22 20.47
CA ARG A 199 3.97 -10.92 19.73
C ARG A 199 5.00 -12.05 19.86
N ASP A 200 5.20 -12.54 21.06
CA ASP A 200 6.18 -13.60 21.33
C ASP A 200 5.74 -14.93 20.70
N ASP A 201 4.45 -15.22 20.71
CA ASP A 201 3.86 -16.36 20.01
C ASP A 201 4.03 -16.24 18.49
N LEU A 202 3.85 -15.05 17.92
CA LEU A 202 4.12 -14.79 16.51
C LEU A 202 5.61 -14.95 16.20
N ALA A 203 6.49 -14.39 17.02
CA ALA A 203 7.94 -14.54 16.85
C ALA A 203 8.35 -16.02 16.83
N ALA A 204 7.83 -16.82 17.76
CA ALA A 204 8.07 -18.25 17.81
C ALA A 204 7.49 -18.97 16.57
N ALA A 205 6.33 -18.57 16.07
CA ALA A 205 5.73 -19.14 14.86
C ALA A 205 6.57 -18.82 13.62
N LEU A 206 7.04 -17.59 13.46
CA LEU A 206 7.91 -17.16 12.36
C LEU A 206 9.27 -17.89 12.43
N ALA A 207 9.85 -18.05 13.61
CA ALA A 207 11.09 -18.82 13.79
C ALA A 207 10.91 -20.30 13.37
N ARG A 208 9.78 -20.92 13.73
CA ARG A 208 9.44 -22.29 13.27
C ARG A 208 9.24 -22.37 11.76
N ALA A 209 8.81 -21.27 11.12
CA ALA A 209 8.69 -21.18 9.66
C ALA A 209 10.05 -20.92 8.96
N GLY A 210 11.15 -20.81 9.72
CA GLY A 210 12.52 -20.70 9.20
C GLY A 210 13.02 -19.27 9.04
N PHE A 211 12.31 -18.26 9.57
CA PHE A 211 12.77 -16.88 9.59
C PHE A 211 13.71 -16.60 10.78
N LYS A 212 14.62 -15.64 10.60
CA LYS A 212 15.42 -15.11 11.70
C LYS A 212 14.66 -13.97 12.36
N VAL A 213 14.21 -14.15 13.58
CA VAL A 213 13.32 -13.20 14.25
C VAL A 213 14.03 -12.47 15.39
N GLU A 214 13.95 -11.15 15.38
CA GLU A 214 14.29 -10.25 16.48
C GLU A 214 13.01 -9.67 17.07
N VAL A 215 12.93 -9.55 18.38
CA VAL A 215 11.85 -8.84 19.08
C VAL A 215 12.42 -7.61 19.75
N ALA A 216 11.83 -6.45 19.50
CA ALA A 216 12.32 -5.17 20.00
C ALA A 216 11.19 -4.34 20.64
N ASP A 217 11.54 -3.63 21.70
CA ASP A 217 10.68 -2.62 22.34
C ASP A 217 11.32 -1.23 22.20
N GLN A 218 10.52 -0.25 21.81
CA GLN A 218 10.96 1.12 21.62
C GLN A 218 10.03 2.08 22.36
N LEU A 219 10.58 3.23 22.76
CA LEU A 219 9.78 4.31 23.31
C LEU A 219 9.49 5.32 22.20
N SER A 220 8.22 5.70 22.08
CA SER A 220 7.79 6.78 21.15
C SER A 220 6.58 7.50 21.70
N THR A 221 6.35 8.72 21.24
CA THR A 221 5.09 9.44 21.42
C THR A 221 4.15 9.13 20.26
N SER A 222 2.85 9.42 20.42
CA SER A 222 1.88 9.21 19.34
C SER A 222 2.21 10.00 18.08
N ASP A 223 2.73 11.20 18.25
CA ASP A 223 2.97 12.14 17.14
C ASP A 223 4.23 11.76 16.35
N ASP A 224 5.19 11.06 16.99
CA ASP A 224 6.45 10.67 16.38
C ASP A 224 6.43 9.20 15.86
N LEU A 225 5.32 8.47 16.03
CA LEU A 225 5.28 7.04 15.73
C LEU A 225 5.55 6.69 14.27
N PRO A 226 5.01 7.39 13.24
CA PRO A 226 5.35 7.13 11.85
C PRO A 226 6.84 7.27 11.59
N ASP A 227 7.43 8.37 12.04
CA ASP A 227 8.87 8.65 11.86
C ASP A 227 9.73 7.65 12.62
N ALA A 228 9.34 7.31 13.84
CA ALA A 228 10.05 6.31 14.65
C ALA A 228 10.04 4.92 14.00
N LEU A 229 8.93 4.51 13.38
CA LEU A 229 8.83 3.27 12.62
C LEU A 229 9.76 3.29 11.40
N VAL A 230 9.72 4.35 10.62
CA VAL A 230 10.57 4.51 9.43
C VAL A 230 12.04 4.56 9.82
N HIS A 231 12.39 5.29 10.89
CA HIS A 231 13.76 5.38 11.40
C HIS A 231 14.27 4.01 11.85
N PHE A 232 13.47 3.29 12.65
CA PHE A 232 13.79 1.95 13.10
C PHE A 232 14.03 0.97 11.95
N ALA A 233 13.22 1.08 10.88
CA ALA A 233 13.38 0.26 9.69
C ALA A 233 14.65 0.62 8.89
N ARG A 234 14.96 1.92 8.77
CA ARG A 234 16.18 2.38 8.10
C ARG A 234 17.45 1.98 8.83
N ASP A 235 17.49 2.08 10.16
CA ASP A 235 18.64 1.68 10.98
C ASP A 235 19.00 0.20 10.81
N ARG A 236 18.02 -0.60 10.38
CA ARG A 236 18.19 -2.03 10.08
C ARG A 236 18.36 -2.35 8.59
N ASP A 237 18.51 -1.32 7.75
CA ASP A 237 18.50 -1.47 6.30
C ASP A 237 17.32 -2.34 5.82
N ALA A 238 16.13 -2.15 6.36
CA ALA A 238 14.97 -2.95 5.99
C ALA A 238 14.58 -2.71 4.52
N ASP A 239 14.23 -3.78 3.85
CA ASP A 239 13.71 -3.77 2.48
C ASP A 239 12.18 -3.54 2.47
N LEU A 240 11.53 -3.81 3.61
CA LEU A 240 10.08 -3.73 3.76
C LEU A 240 9.71 -3.34 5.19
N LEU A 241 8.88 -2.31 5.32
CA LEU A 241 8.16 -1.98 6.56
C LEU A 241 6.74 -2.53 6.47
N VAL A 242 6.26 -3.14 7.54
CA VAL A 242 4.94 -3.76 7.61
C VAL A 242 4.20 -3.24 8.82
N THR A 243 2.95 -2.85 8.67
CA THR A 243 2.09 -2.46 9.79
C THR A 243 0.62 -2.70 9.50
N GLY A 244 -0.15 -2.93 10.55
CA GLY A 244 -1.62 -2.89 10.48
C GLY A 244 -2.09 -1.49 10.10
N ALA A 245 -3.17 -1.40 9.34
CA ALA A 245 -3.74 -0.16 8.87
C ALA A 245 -5.11 0.09 9.51
N PHE A 246 -5.40 1.34 9.89
CA PHE A 246 -6.72 1.78 10.41
C PHE A 246 -7.26 0.94 11.57
N GLY A 247 -6.39 0.30 12.36
CA GLY A 247 -6.78 -0.45 13.56
C GLY A 247 -7.14 0.51 14.71
N HIS A 248 -8.04 0.06 15.57
CA HIS A 248 -8.34 0.76 16.82
C HIS A 248 -7.25 0.40 17.85
N SER A 249 -6.23 1.23 18.02
CA SER A 249 -5.40 1.11 19.20
C SER A 249 -6.12 1.75 20.37
N GLN A 250 -6.43 0.99 21.40
CA GLN A 250 -7.02 1.51 22.65
C GLN A 250 -6.11 2.48 23.42
N ILE A 251 -4.89 2.70 22.94
CA ILE A 251 -3.86 3.50 23.63
C ILE A 251 -3.92 4.99 23.23
N TYR A 252 -4.50 5.32 22.07
CA TYR A 252 -4.54 6.71 21.59
C TYR A 252 -5.91 7.05 20.99
N ASP A 253 -6.81 7.53 21.84
CA ASP A 253 -8.22 7.86 21.50
C ASP A 253 -8.39 8.98 20.45
N LEU A 254 -7.32 9.64 19.99
CA LEU A 254 -7.43 10.85 19.17
C LEU A 254 -6.95 10.74 17.71
N LEU A 255 -6.27 9.65 17.29
CA LEU A 255 -5.58 9.63 15.98
C LEU A 255 -5.77 8.32 15.17
N VAL A 256 -6.97 7.75 15.21
CA VAL A 256 -7.30 6.59 14.37
C VAL A 256 -7.07 6.93 12.89
N GLY A 257 -6.02 6.37 12.32
CA GLY A 257 -5.67 6.54 10.91
C GLY A 257 -4.60 7.59 10.60
N ALA A 258 -4.15 8.42 11.56
CA ALA A 258 -3.08 9.38 11.32
C ALA A 258 -1.78 8.70 10.94
N VAL A 259 -1.30 7.75 11.75
CA VAL A 259 -0.08 6.96 11.45
C VAL A 259 -0.14 6.32 10.06
N THR A 260 -1.29 5.72 9.71
CA THR A 260 -1.45 5.12 8.38
C THR A 260 -1.37 6.16 7.27
N ARG A 261 -1.96 7.34 7.45
CA ARG A 261 -1.92 8.43 6.46
C ARG A 261 -0.52 8.96 6.28
N ASP A 262 0.19 9.23 7.37
CA ASP A 262 1.56 9.74 7.33
C ASP A 262 2.51 8.75 6.65
N LEU A 263 2.35 7.44 6.92
CA LEU A 263 3.10 6.40 6.24
C LEU A 263 2.75 6.27 4.75
N MET A 264 1.53 6.63 4.34
CA MET A 264 1.15 6.65 2.93
C MET A 264 1.66 7.90 2.21
N ASP A 265 1.84 9.02 2.91
CA ASP A 265 2.27 10.27 2.31
C ASP A 265 3.76 10.25 1.94
N PHE A 266 4.62 9.59 2.73
CA PHE A 266 6.06 9.58 2.50
C PHE A 266 6.65 8.18 2.65
N ALA A 267 6.59 7.40 1.59
CA ALA A 267 7.13 6.04 1.57
C ALA A 267 8.62 6.02 1.23
N ALA A 268 9.47 6.32 2.20
CA ALA A 268 10.93 6.29 2.03
C ALA A 268 11.53 4.90 1.76
N LEU A 269 10.77 3.85 2.07
CA LEU A 269 10.98 2.44 1.73
C LEU A 269 9.62 1.82 1.44
N PRO A 270 9.54 0.65 0.79
CA PRO A 270 8.26 -0.02 0.58
C PRO A 270 7.54 -0.31 1.89
N ILE A 271 6.25 0.04 1.99
CA ILE A 271 5.45 -0.13 3.20
C ILE A 271 4.23 -1.00 2.89
N LEU A 272 4.12 -2.15 3.55
CA LEU A 272 2.94 -3.00 3.47
C LEU A 272 1.95 -2.64 4.56
N LEU A 273 0.76 -2.26 4.14
CA LEU A 273 -0.39 -1.95 4.97
C LEU A 273 -1.46 -3.02 4.83
N SER A 274 -1.99 -3.56 5.93
CA SER A 274 -3.08 -4.53 5.89
C SER A 274 -4.11 -4.26 6.98
N ARG A 275 -5.38 -4.56 6.67
CA ARG A 275 -6.51 -4.37 7.57
C ARG A 275 -7.38 -5.61 7.70
#